data_0de9ea687e6ab8351bd435a0f8df81a5
#
_entry.id   0de9ea687e6ab8351bd435a0f8df81a5
#
_cell.length_a   1.000
_cell.length_b   1.000
_cell.length_c   1.000
_cell.angle_alpha   90.00
_cell.angle_beta   90.00
_cell.angle_gamma   90.00
#
_symmetry.space_group_name_H-M   'P 1'
#
loop_
_entity.id
_entity.type
_entity.pdbx_description
1 polymer ?
#
loop_
_entity_poly.entity_id
_entity_poly.type
_entity_poly.pdbx_seq_one_letter_code
_entity_poly.pdbx_strand_id
1 'polypeptide(L)'
;DVYKRQEIKRIWDLMDTSYDKFIRTTDDYHEKQVQKIFKKLYDQGDIYKGSYEGMYCTPCESFWTESQLVDGKCPDCGREVKPAKEEAYFFKMSKYANRLIEHINTHPEFIQPVSRKNEMMNNFLLPGLQDLCVSRTSFKWGIPVDFDDKHVVYVWLDALTNYITGIGYDADGNSSEQYKKFWPADLHLIGKDIIRFHTIYSVSYTHLRAHETS
;
A
#
# COMPACT_ATOMS: atom_id res chain seq x y z
N ASP A 1 -9.32 -19.65 1.25
CA ASP A 1 -8.01 -19.04 1.49
C ASP A 1 -6.91 -20.06 1.82
N VAL A 2 -7.18 -21.04 2.69
CA VAL A 2 -6.22 -22.10 3.05
C VAL A 2 -5.72 -22.86 1.83
N TYR A 3 -6.61 -23.23 0.92
CA TYR A 3 -6.25 -23.94 -0.32
C TYR A 3 -5.37 -23.12 -1.26
N LYS A 4 -5.68 -21.82 -1.45
CA LYS A 4 -4.86 -20.93 -2.27
C LYS A 4 -3.44 -20.82 -1.74
N ARG A 5 -3.27 -20.71 -0.42
CA ARG A 5 -1.96 -20.66 0.22
C ARG A 5 -1.16 -21.93 0.01
N GLN A 6 -1.80 -23.09 0.15
CA GLN A 6 -1.15 -24.39 -0.08
C GLN A 6 -0.66 -24.52 -1.52
N GLU A 7 -1.48 -24.09 -2.48
CA GLU A 7 -1.08 -24.08 -3.90
C GLU A 7 0.10 -23.15 -4.17
N ILE A 8 0.14 -21.96 -3.58
CA ILE A 8 1.29 -21.05 -3.72
C ILE A 8 2.57 -21.69 -3.19
N LYS A 9 2.51 -22.29 -2.00
CA LYS A 9 3.67 -23.01 -1.43
C LYS A 9 4.10 -24.15 -2.32
N ARG A 10 3.16 -24.96 -2.82
CA ARG A 10 3.44 -26.06 -3.73
C ARG A 10 4.13 -25.61 -5.02
N ILE A 11 3.72 -24.46 -5.58
CA ILE A 11 4.36 -23.86 -6.76
C ILE A 11 5.79 -23.44 -6.42
N TRP A 12 6.02 -22.80 -5.29
CA TRP A 12 7.35 -22.39 -4.86
C TRP A 12 8.28 -23.59 -4.63
N ASP A 13 7.77 -24.64 -4.00
CA ASP A 13 8.51 -25.90 -3.82
C ASP A 13 8.85 -26.56 -5.18
N LEU A 14 7.90 -26.54 -6.13
CA LEU A 14 8.11 -27.04 -7.48
C LEU A 14 9.18 -26.24 -8.25
N MET A 15 9.28 -24.94 -7.98
CA MET A 15 10.27 -24.04 -8.59
C MET A 15 11.59 -24.00 -7.83
N ASP A 16 11.77 -24.84 -6.83
CA ASP A 16 12.93 -24.87 -5.93
C ASP A 16 13.23 -23.49 -5.30
N THR A 17 12.16 -22.77 -4.94
CA THR A 17 12.26 -21.44 -4.35
C THR A 17 12.54 -21.55 -2.85
N SER A 18 13.72 -21.11 -2.40
CA SER A 18 14.02 -21.01 -0.99
C SER A 18 13.48 -19.69 -0.40
N TYR A 19 12.89 -19.76 0.79
CA TYR A 19 12.45 -18.61 1.56
C TYR A 19 12.57 -18.89 3.06
N ASP A 20 12.97 -17.88 3.84
CA ASP A 20 13.13 -18.03 5.29
C ASP A 20 11.81 -17.87 6.03
N LYS A 21 10.87 -17.08 5.49
CA LYS A 21 9.59 -16.81 6.13
C LYS A 21 8.46 -16.65 5.13
N PHE A 22 7.32 -17.21 5.45
CA PHE A 22 6.06 -17.02 4.73
C PHE A 22 5.08 -16.26 5.63
N ILE A 23 4.96 -14.95 5.41
CA ILE A 23 4.06 -14.09 6.19
C ILE A 23 2.66 -14.05 5.58
N ARG A 24 1.66 -13.87 6.43
CA ARG A 24 0.28 -13.63 6.04
C ARG A 24 -0.22 -12.31 6.62
N THR A 25 -1.01 -11.58 5.86
CA THR A 25 -1.67 -10.36 6.34
C THR A 25 -2.77 -10.63 7.38
N THR A 26 -3.08 -11.91 7.63
CA THR A 26 -3.95 -12.38 8.71
C THR A 26 -3.18 -12.93 9.92
N ASP A 27 -1.88 -12.70 10.00
CA ASP A 27 -1.11 -13.04 11.18
C ASP A 27 -1.33 -11.96 12.26
N ASP A 28 -1.69 -12.38 13.47
CA ASP A 28 -2.06 -11.47 14.58
C ASP A 28 -1.03 -10.36 14.83
N TYR A 29 0.25 -10.69 14.70
CA TYR A 29 1.33 -9.72 14.85
C TYR A 29 1.26 -8.66 13.77
N HIS A 30 1.06 -9.06 12.52
CA HIS A 30 0.95 -8.15 11.38
C HIS A 30 -0.25 -7.21 11.56
N GLU A 31 -1.43 -7.75 11.86
CA GLU A 31 -2.64 -6.96 12.04
C GLU A 31 -2.46 -5.90 13.13
N LYS A 32 -1.90 -6.28 14.28
CA LYS A 32 -1.61 -5.34 15.37
C LYS A 32 -0.62 -4.23 14.96
N GLN A 33 0.41 -4.56 14.20
CA GLN A 33 1.38 -3.56 13.75
C GLN A 33 0.75 -2.61 12.71
N VAL A 34 -0.07 -3.11 11.80
CA VAL A 34 -0.80 -2.27 10.84
C VAL A 34 -1.72 -1.29 11.56
N GLN A 35 -2.46 -1.73 12.58
CA GLN A 35 -3.30 -0.85 13.40
C GLN A 35 -2.49 0.27 14.07
N LYS A 36 -1.36 -0.07 14.69
CA LYS A 36 -0.47 0.89 15.34
C LYS A 36 0.13 1.89 14.33
N ILE A 37 0.57 1.42 13.16
CA ILE A 37 1.08 2.27 12.09
C ILE A 37 -0.01 3.23 11.61
N PHE A 38 -1.21 2.72 11.36
CA PHE A 38 -2.35 3.55 10.94
C PHE A 38 -2.65 4.65 11.98
N LYS A 39 -2.74 4.27 13.26
CA LYS A 39 -2.95 5.21 14.37
C LYS A 39 -1.85 6.26 14.46
N LYS A 40 -0.60 5.85 14.36
CA LYS A 40 0.57 6.74 14.39
C LYS A 40 0.54 7.74 13.23
N LEU A 41 0.19 7.30 12.00
CA LEU A 41 0.03 8.16 10.84
C LEU A 41 -1.13 9.15 11.01
N TYR A 42 -2.21 8.71 11.63
CA TYR A 42 -3.35 9.55 11.94
C TYR A 42 -3.00 10.63 12.98
N ASP A 43 -2.38 10.25 14.11
CA ASP A 43 -2.00 11.17 15.18
C ASP A 43 -1.01 12.24 14.72
N GLN A 44 -0.18 11.95 13.71
CA GLN A 44 0.77 12.89 13.12
C GLN A 44 0.14 13.76 12.03
N GLY A 45 -1.15 13.55 11.73
CA GLY A 45 -1.87 14.29 10.71
C GLY A 45 -1.49 13.92 9.27
N ASP A 46 -0.80 12.78 9.07
CA ASP A 46 -0.50 12.21 7.75
C ASP A 46 -1.67 11.41 7.19
N ILE A 47 -2.56 10.92 8.05
CA ILE A 47 -3.86 10.38 7.68
C ILE A 47 -4.94 11.33 8.19
N TYR A 48 -5.95 11.58 7.36
CA TYR A 48 -7.10 12.40 7.71
C TYR A 48 -8.39 11.76 7.22
N LYS A 49 -9.51 12.07 7.88
CA LYS A 49 -10.84 11.61 7.49
C LYS A 49 -11.43 12.53 6.44
N GLY A 50 -11.97 11.97 5.40
CA GLY A 50 -12.60 12.67 4.30
C GLY A 50 -13.72 11.85 3.68
N SER A 51 -14.21 12.29 2.53
CA SER A 51 -15.16 11.52 1.74
C SER A 51 -14.62 11.28 0.33
N TYR A 52 -14.78 10.06 -0.15
CA TYR A 52 -14.51 9.71 -1.53
C TYR A 52 -15.84 9.76 -2.31
N GLU A 53 -15.83 10.51 -3.38
CA GLU A 53 -16.94 10.57 -4.32
C GLU A 53 -16.46 10.07 -5.68
N GLY A 54 -17.22 9.19 -6.30
CA GLY A 54 -16.86 8.63 -7.58
C GLY A 54 -17.92 7.66 -8.10
N MET A 55 -17.59 7.04 -9.23
CA MET A 55 -18.43 6.03 -9.86
C MET A 55 -18.09 4.65 -9.31
N TYR A 56 -18.98 4.06 -8.52
CA TYR A 56 -18.76 2.79 -7.85
C TYR A 56 -19.25 1.61 -8.67
N CYS A 57 -18.38 0.63 -8.85
CA CYS A 57 -18.73 -0.66 -9.43
C CYS A 57 -18.95 -1.67 -8.30
N THR A 58 -20.21 -2.02 -8.05
CA THR A 58 -20.57 -2.98 -7.00
C THR A 58 -19.91 -4.37 -7.16
N PRO A 59 -19.85 -4.96 -8.37
CA PRO A 59 -19.25 -6.28 -8.53
C PRO A 59 -17.73 -6.32 -8.37
N CYS A 60 -17.04 -5.20 -8.66
CA CYS A 60 -15.59 -5.09 -8.51
C CYS A 60 -15.19 -4.43 -7.17
N GLU A 61 -16.19 -3.92 -6.42
CA GLU A 61 -15.98 -3.16 -5.19
C GLU A 61 -14.97 -2.01 -5.36
N SER A 62 -15.01 -1.35 -6.53
CA SER A 62 -14.02 -0.35 -6.94
C SER A 62 -14.67 0.97 -7.30
N PHE A 63 -14.00 2.05 -6.90
CA PHE A 63 -14.34 3.40 -7.32
C PHE A 63 -13.51 3.84 -8.51
N TRP A 64 -14.13 4.58 -9.40
CA TRP A 64 -13.54 5.13 -10.61
C TRP A 64 -13.88 6.61 -10.72
N THR A 65 -12.97 7.38 -11.26
CA THR A 65 -13.31 8.73 -11.75
C THR A 65 -14.03 8.61 -13.09
N GLU A 66 -14.83 9.62 -13.44
CA GLU A 66 -15.52 9.62 -14.72
C GLU A 66 -14.56 9.44 -15.92
N SER A 67 -13.37 10.04 -15.83
CA SER A 67 -12.32 9.93 -16.86
C SER A 67 -11.70 8.54 -17.01
N GLN A 68 -11.85 7.68 -16.01
CA GLN A 68 -11.34 6.31 -16.04
C GLN A 68 -12.34 5.30 -16.60
N LEU A 69 -13.60 5.71 -16.76
CA LEU A 69 -14.63 4.83 -17.31
C LEU A 69 -14.40 4.59 -18.81
N VAL A 70 -14.71 3.38 -19.24
CA VAL A 70 -14.72 3.00 -20.65
C VAL A 70 -16.18 2.93 -21.10
N ASP A 71 -16.57 3.82 -22.00
CA ASP A 71 -17.95 3.97 -22.47
C ASP A 71 -18.96 4.12 -21.30
N GLY A 72 -18.59 4.86 -20.25
CA GLY A 72 -19.41 5.08 -19.06
C GLY A 72 -19.54 3.85 -18.14
N LYS A 73 -18.73 2.82 -18.36
CA LYS A 73 -18.75 1.55 -17.62
C LYS A 73 -17.44 1.29 -16.88
N CYS A 74 -17.48 0.35 -15.95
CA CYS A 74 -16.31 -0.11 -15.22
C CYS A 74 -15.22 -0.64 -16.17
N PRO A 75 -13.98 -0.13 -16.11
CA PRO A 75 -12.90 -0.56 -16.99
C PRO A 75 -12.49 -2.02 -16.77
N ASP A 76 -12.68 -2.56 -15.54
CA ASP A 76 -12.27 -3.92 -15.21
C ASP A 76 -13.27 -4.98 -15.67
N CYS A 77 -14.57 -4.73 -15.51
CA CYS A 77 -15.59 -5.76 -15.76
C CYS A 77 -16.65 -5.38 -16.80
N GLY A 78 -16.63 -4.15 -17.34
CA GLY A 78 -17.56 -3.66 -18.34
C GLY A 78 -19.00 -3.43 -17.86
N ARG A 79 -19.26 -3.54 -16.53
CA ARG A 79 -20.60 -3.36 -15.96
C ARG A 79 -20.89 -1.91 -15.64
N GLU A 80 -22.18 -1.62 -15.45
CA GLU A 80 -22.64 -0.29 -15.06
C GLU A 80 -22.08 0.10 -13.70
N VAL A 81 -21.74 1.38 -13.55
CA VAL A 81 -21.30 2.01 -12.31
C VAL A 81 -22.34 3.01 -11.84
N LYS A 82 -22.35 3.30 -10.55
CA LYS A 82 -23.31 4.24 -9.93
C LYS A 82 -22.52 5.32 -9.17
N PRO A 83 -22.99 6.57 -9.17
CA PRO A 83 -22.44 7.58 -8.29
C PRO A 83 -22.55 7.13 -6.84
N ALA A 84 -21.47 7.19 -6.10
CA ALA A 84 -21.42 6.83 -4.69
C ALA A 84 -20.50 7.77 -3.94
N LYS A 85 -20.81 7.95 -2.65
CA LYS A 85 -20.00 8.70 -1.71
C LYS A 85 -19.75 7.82 -0.50
N GLU A 86 -18.49 7.64 -0.15
CA GLU A 86 -18.06 6.85 0.99
C GLU A 86 -17.16 7.68 1.89
N GLU A 87 -17.41 7.64 3.21
CA GLU A 87 -16.49 8.18 4.20
C GLU A 87 -15.25 7.27 4.23
N ALA A 88 -14.07 7.87 4.21
CA ALA A 88 -12.82 7.13 4.20
C ALA A 88 -11.68 7.93 4.84
N TYR A 89 -10.64 7.23 5.24
CA TYR A 89 -9.36 7.84 5.62
C TYR A 89 -8.43 7.93 4.42
N PHE A 90 -7.71 9.05 4.35
CA PHE A 90 -6.76 9.36 3.27
C PHE A 90 -5.37 9.60 3.83
N PHE A 91 -4.37 8.98 3.22
CA PHE A 91 -2.96 9.28 3.49
C PHE A 91 -2.47 10.40 2.56
N LYS A 92 -1.87 11.45 3.14
CA LYS A 92 -1.38 12.64 2.43
C LYS A 92 -0.15 12.35 1.58
N MET A 93 -0.34 11.63 0.47
CA MET A 93 0.72 11.33 -0.49
C MET A 93 1.34 12.60 -1.07
N SER A 94 0.52 13.64 -1.29
CA SER A 94 0.94 14.95 -1.80
C SER A 94 2.06 15.58 -0.97
N LYS A 95 2.05 15.39 0.35
CA LYS A 95 3.09 15.87 1.27
C LYS A 95 4.49 15.32 0.95
N TYR A 96 4.55 14.10 0.40
CA TYR A 96 5.79 13.36 0.17
C TYR A 96 6.30 13.45 -1.27
N ALA A 97 5.52 14.02 -2.20
CA ALA A 97 5.84 14.05 -3.63
C ALA A 97 7.21 14.63 -3.95
N ASN A 98 7.54 15.80 -3.41
CA ASN A 98 8.82 16.46 -3.67
C ASN A 98 10.01 15.66 -3.13
N ARG A 99 9.88 15.07 -1.94
CA ARG A 99 10.93 14.20 -1.35
C ARG A 99 11.16 12.94 -2.18
N LEU A 100 10.08 12.34 -2.72
CA LEU A 100 10.18 11.19 -3.63
C LEU A 100 10.88 11.56 -4.94
N ILE A 101 10.52 12.70 -5.53
CA ILE A 101 11.15 13.19 -6.77
C ILE A 101 12.64 13.42 -6.54
N GLU A 102 13.01 14.09 -5.45
CA GLU A 102 14.40 14.31 -5.08
C GLU A 102 15.15 12.98 -4.87
N HIS A 103 14.58 12.07 -4.10
CA HIS A 103 15.17 10.75 -3.86
C HIS A 103 15.43 9.98 -5.16
N ILE A 104 14.43 9.89 -6.04
CA ILE A 104 14.55 9.20 -7.33
C ILE A 104 15.60 9.86 -8.25
N ASN A 105 15.75 11.18 -8.19
CA ASN A 105 16.73 11.89 -8.99
C ASN A 105 18.16 11.75 -8.47
N THR A 106 18.32 11.68 -7.16
CA THR A 106 19.64 11.52 -6.51
C THR A 106 20.10 10.06 -6.42
N HIS A 107 19.18 9.11 -6.60
CA HIS A 107 19.46 7.66 -6.57
C HIS A 107 18.99 7.02 -7.88
N PRO A 108 19.79 7.13 -8.96
CA PRO A 108 19.38 6.64 -10.28
C PRO A 108 19.16 5.13 -10.36
N GLU A 109 19.75 4.38 -9.42
CA GLU A 109 19.60 2.92 -9.26
C GLU A 109 18.28 2.51 -8.59
N PHE A 110 17.59 3.43 -7.93
CA PHE A 110 16.41 3.13 -7.09
C PHE A 110 15.25 2.47 -7.87
N ILE A 111 15.03 2.86 -9.13
CA ILE A 111 14.01 2.26 -9.99
C ILE A 111 14.67 1.77 -11.28
N GLN A 112 14.64 0.46 -11.49
CA GLN A 112 15.18 -0.19 -12.68
C GLN A 112 14.10 -1.02 -13.40
N PRO A 113 14.15 -1.10 -14.74
CA PRO A 113 14.99 -0.34 -15.68
C PRO A 113 14.57 1.14 -15.76
N VAL A 114 15.40 1.98 -16.35
CA VAL A 114 15.17 3.42 -16.49
C VAL A 114 13.81 3.77 -17.10
N SER A 115 13.29 2.94 -18.01
CA SER A 115 11.94 3.12 -18.59
C SER A 115 10.86 3.14 -17.50
N ARG A 116 11.01 2.36 -16.43
CA ARG A 116 10.07 2.34 -15.30
C ARG A 116 10.23 3.57 -14.40
N LYS A 117 11.47 4.03 -14.19
CA LYS A 117 11.71 5.32 -13.54
C LYS A 117 10.97 6.44 -14.28
N ASN A 118 11.14 6.52 -15.60
CA ASN A 118 10.50 7.56 -16.41
C ASN A 118 8.97 7.47 -16.37
N GLU A 119 8.41 6.27 -16.36
CA GLU A 119 6.98 6.04 -16.22
C GLU A 119 6.46 6.56 -14.87
N MET A 120 7.12 6.23 -13.76
CA MET A 120 6.74 6.70 -12.43
C MET A 120 6.83 8.22 -12.30
N MET A 121 7.91 8.81 -12.82
CA MET A 121 8.11 10.26 -12.80
C MET A 121 7.06 10.98 -13.64
N ASN A 122 6.90 10.62 -14.90
CA ASN A 122 6.08 11.37 -15.85
C ASN A 122 4.57 11.16 -15.67
N ASN A 123 4.15 9.96 -15.29
CA ASN A 123 2.72 9.64 -15.22
C ASN A 123 2.12 9.87 -13.83
N PHE A 124 2.94 9.89 -12.76
CA PHE A 124 2.42 9.96 -11.40
C PHE A 124 3.01 11.10 -10.57
N LEU A 125 4.32 11.30 -10.57
CA LEU A 125 4.97 12.23 -9.67
C LEU A 125 4.93 13.67 -10.18
N LEU A 126 5.35 13.92 -11.41
CA LEU A 126 5.39 15.26 -11.99
C LEU A 126 4.02 15.90 -12.21
N PRO A 127 2.96 15.15 -12.58
CA PRO A 127 1.60 15.70 -12.62
C PRO A 127 1.02 16.04 -11.23
N GLY A 128 1.64 15.55 -10.16
CA GLY A 128 1.21 15.73 -8.77
C GLY A 128 0.53 14.47 -8.22
N LEU A 129 0.95 14.07 -7.02
CA LEU A 129 0.35 12.93 -6.31
C LEU A 129 -0.97 13.34 -5.67
N GLN A 130 -1.98 12.52 -5.88
CA GLN A 130 -3.23 12.59 -5.12
C GLN A 130 -3.11 11.78 -3.83
N ASP A 131 -3.84 12.21 -2.80
CA ASP A 131 -3.87 11.52 -1.53
C ASP A 131 -4.51 10.13 -1.69
N LEU A 132 -3.94 9.15 -1.00
CA LEU A 132 -4.33 7.75 -1.12
C LEU A 132 -5.43 7.40 -0.14
N CYS A 133 -6.55 6.86 -0.63
CA CYS A 133 -7.56 6.26 0.22
C CYS A 133 -6.99 5.00 0.91
N VAL A 134 -7.01 4.98 2.25
CA VAL A 134 -6.40 3.91 3.07
C VAL A 134 -7.38 3.19 3.97
N SER A 135 -8.68 3.46 3.85
CA SER A 135 -9.73 2.72 4.55
C SER A 135 -10.98 2.53 3.70
N ARG A 136 -11.84 1.62 4.14
CA ARG A 136 -13.16 1.34 3.54
C ARG A 136 -14.20 1.11 4.62
N THR A 137 -15.46 1.42 4.29
CA THR A 137 -16.66 1.10 5.11
C THR A 137 -17.61 0.14 4.41
N SER A 138 -17.45 -0.05 3.10
CA SER A 138 -18.33 -0.87 2.26
C SER A 138 -18.27 -2.37 2.55
N PHE A 139 -17.22 -2.84 3.21
CA PHE A 139 -17.07 -4.23 3.64
C PHE A 139 -16.45 -4.30 5.04
N LYS A 140 -16.65 -5.44 5.71
CA LYS A 140 -16.18 -5.65 7.09
C LYS A 140 -14.99 -6.60 7.20
N TRP A 141 -14.59 -7.27 6.11
CA TRP A 141 -13.44 -8.14 6.12
C TRP A 141 -12.15 -7.33 5.94
N GLY A 142 -11.22 -7.48 6.85
CA GLY A 142 -9.94 -6.79 6.85
C GLY A 142 -9.51 -6.39 8.26
N ILE A 143 -8.41 -5.66 8.36
CA ILE A 143 -7.89 -5.17 9.62
C ILE A 143 -8.75 -3.97 10.07
N PRO A 144 -9.45 -4.03 11.21
CA PRO A 144 -10.25 -2.90 11.67
C PRO A 144 -9.35 -1.73 12.10
N VAL A 145 -9.83 -0.52 11.86
CA VAL A 145 -9.22 0.68 12.45
C VAL A 145 -9.61 0.73 13.91
N ASP A 146 -8.63 0.60 14.82
CA ASP A 146 -8.87 0.39 16.26
C ASP A 146 -9.63 1.51 16.97
N PHE A 147 -9.58 2.74 16.46
CA PHE A 147 -10.28 3.90 16.99
C PHE A 147 -11.55 4.28 16.21
N ASP A 148 -11.90 3.54 15.15
CA ASP A 148 -13.11 3.76 14.35
C ASP A 148 -13.56 2.43 13.70
N ASP A 149 -14.38 1.68 14.41
CA ASP A 149 -14.84 0.32 14.09
C ASP A 149 -15.70 0.21 12.80
N LYS A 150 -16.11 1.34 12.24
CA LYS A 150 -16.80 1.40 10.96
C LYS A 150 -15.87 1.16 9.78
N HIS A 151 -14.57 1.40 9.98
CA HIS A 151 -13.55 1.35 8.94
C HIS A 151 -12.67 0.11 9.05
N VAL A 152 -12.31 -0.45 7.91
CA VAL A 152 -11.22 -1.41 7.78
C VAL A 152 -10.09 -0.79 6.96
N VAL A 153 -8.86 -1.17 7.28
CA VAL A 153 -7.68 -0.71 6.55
C VAL A 153 -7.72 -1.23 5.11
N TYR A 154 -7.49 -0.34 4.15
CA TYR A 154 -7.52 -0.70 2.73
C TYR A 154 -6.21 -1.33 2.28
N VAL A 155 -6.33 -2.26 1.35
CA VAL A 155 -5.36 -3.28 0.93
C VAL A 155 -3.89 -2.83 0.86
N TRP A 156 -3.58 -1.64 0.32
CA TRP A 156 -2.18 -1.29 0.06
C TRP A 156 -1.39 -0.91 1.31
N LEU A 157 -2.02 -0.27 2.29
CA LEU A 157 -1.35 0.00 3.57
C LEU A 157 -1.11 -1.30 4.34
N ASP A 158 -2.08 -2.21 4.32
CA ASP A 158 -1.96 -3.55 4.87
C ASP A 158 -0.88 -4.37 4.15
N ALA A 159 -1.06 -4.60 2.85
CA ALA A 159 -0.21 -5.49 2.07
C ALA A 159 1.27 -5.07 2.05
N LEU A 160 1.57 -3.78 1.90
CA LEU A 160 2.96 -3.31 1.79
C LEU A 160 3.67 -3.24 3.16
N THR A 161 2.92 -3.12 4.24
CA THR A 161 3.48 -3.17 5.61
C THR A 161 4.03 -4.56 5.95
N ASN A 162 3.62 -5.62 5.25
CA ASN A 162 4.10 -6.97 5.54
C ASN A 162 5.61 -7.13 5.35
N TYR A 163 6.25 -6.35 4.48
CA TYR A 163 7.71 -6.39 4.31
C TYR A 163 8.45 -6.10 5.61
N ILE A 164 8.00 -5.13 6.38
CA ILE A 164 8.63 -4.77 7.65
C ILE A 164 8.13 -5.63 8.81
N THR A 165 6.85 -5.95 8.88
CA THR A 165 6.32 -6.82 9.95
C THR A 165 6.84 -8.24 9.83
N GLY A 166 7.10 -8.71 8.60
CA GLY A 166 7.70 -10.01 8.32
C GLY A 166 9.06 -10.22 8.97
N ILE A 167 9.82 -9.16 9.15
CA ILE A 167 11.14 -9.18 9.80
C ILE A 167 11.13 -8.60 11.21
N GLY A 168 9.92 -8.36 11.78
CA GLY A 168 9.76 -8.00 13.20
C GLY A 168 9.86 -6.51 13.50
N TYR A 169 9.37 -5.65 12.60
CA TYR A 169 9.14 -4.24 12.89
C TYR A 169 8.12 -4.08 14.03
N ASP A 170 8.41 -3.21 14.97
CA ASP A 170 7.49 -2.81 16.03
C ASP A 170 7.32 -1.29 16.05
N ALA A 171 6.05 -0.84 15.93
CA ALA A 171 5.70 0.58 15.91
C ALA A 171 5.96 1.28 17.25
N ASP A 172 6.09 0.54 18.35
CA ASP A 172 6.43 1.07 19.67
C ASP A 172 7.95 1.19 19.92
N GLY A 173 8.77 0.88 18.91
CA GLY A 173 10.23 1.03 18.97
C GLY A 173 11.00 -0.20 19.41
N ASN A 174 10.34 -1.33 19.68
CA ASN A 174 10.97 -2.58 20.10
C ASN A 174 11.20 -3.55 18.93
N SER A 175 11.56 -3.01 17.77
CA SER A 175 11.81 -3.81 16.57
C SER A 175 12.92 -4.84 16.77
N SER A 176 12.75 -6.01 16.13
CA SER A 176 13.67 -7.13 16.24
C SER A 176 15.06 -6.83 15.68
N GLU A 177 16.05 -7.63 16.05
CA GLU A 177 17.40 -7.57 15.46
C GLU A 177 17.39 -7.90 13.96
N GLN A 178 16.46 -8.72 13.48
CA GLN A 178 16.28 -8.99 12.06
C GLN A 178 15.85 -7.72 11.31
N TYR A 179 14.89 -6.97 11.85
CA TYR A 179 14.48 -5.70 11.26
C TYR A 179 15.65 -4.71 11.20
N LYS A 180 16.39 -4.53 12.29
CA LYS A 180 17.54 -3.62 12.35
C LYS A 180 18.64 -4.00 11.37
N LYS A 181 18.82 -5.29 11.11
CA LYS A 181 19.85 -5.82 10.21
C LYS A 181 19.46 -5.75 8.74
N PHE A 182 18.20 -6.05 8.40
CA PHE A 182 17.78 -6.29 7.02
C PHE A 182 16.89 -5.18 6.45
N TRP A 183 16.54 -4.17 7.25
CA TRP A 183 15.81 -3.03 6.74
C TRP A 183 16.67 -1.76 6.76
N PRO A 184 16.67 -0.93 5.69
CA PRO A 184 15.92 -1.10 4.44
C PRO A 184 16.43 -2.27 3.58
N ALA A 185 15.55 -2.82 2.73
CA ALA A 185 15.90 -3.91 1.83
C ALA A 185 16.85 -3.42 0.73
N ASP A 186 17.85 -4.25 0.38
CA ASP A 186 18.79 -3.98 -0.70
C ASP A 186 18.11 -4.04 -2.07
N LEU A 187 17.11 -4.90 -2.22
CA LEU A 187 16.43 -5.12 -3.50
C LEU A 187 14.98 -5.58 -3.29
N HIS A 188 14.07 -4.98 -4.05
CA HIS A 188 12.70 -5.45 -4.26
C HIS A 188 12.52 -5.91 -5.71
N LEU A 189 12.25 -7.19 -5.92
CA LEU A 189 11.87 -7.75 -7.23
C LEU A 189 10.35 -7.81 -7.33
N ILE A 190 9.78 -7.00 -8.21
CA ILE A 190 8.32 -6.82 -8.32
C ILE A 190 7.84 -6.79 -9.77
N GLY A 191 6.61 -7.21 -9.99
CA GLY A 191 5.96 -7.09 -11.30
C GLY A 191 5.71 -5.62 -11.68
N LYS A 192 5.72 -5.33 -12.98
CA LYS A 192 5.49 -3.97 -13.49
C LYS A 192 4.16 -3.37 -13.04
N ASP A 193 3.13 -4.20 -12.87
CA ASP A 193 1.77 -3.76 -12.56
C ASP A 193 1.64 -3.21 -11.14
N ILE A 194 2.58 -3.57 -10.26
CA ILE A 194 2.59 -3.13 -8.86
C ILE A 194 3.78 -2.22 -8.52
N ILE A 195 4.56 -1.80 -9.50
CA ILE A 195 5.75 -0.95 -9.27
C ILE A 195 5.37 0.39 -8.63
N ARG A 196 4.26 1.01 -9.03
CA ARG A 196 3.76 2.25 -8.45
C ARG A 196 3.52 2.13 -6.95
N PHE A 197 2.93 1.03 -6.52
CA PHE A 197 2.62 0.79 -5.11
C PHE A 197 3.89 0.63 -4.28
N HIS A 198 4.94 0.03 -4.82
CA HIS A 198 6.21 -0.17 -4.12
C HIS A 198 7.09 1.08 -4.13
N THR A 199 7.21 1.76 -5.26
CA THR A 199 8.13 2.90 -5.39
C THR A 199 7.57 4.24 -4.91
N ILE A 200 6.24 4.37 -4.88
CA ILE A 200 5.57 5.61 -4.45
C ILE A 200 4.90 5.41 -3.09
N TYR A 201 3.98 4.45 -2.94
CA TYR A 201 3.20 4.30 -1.72
C TYR A 201 4.05 3.78 -0.56
N SER A 202 4.69 2.61 -0.74
CA SER A 202 5.48 1.99 0.31
C SER A 202 6.59 2.92 0.82
N VAL A 203 7.33 3.55 -0.09
CA VAL A 203 8.42 4.46 0.27
C VAL A 203 7.93 5.66 1.08
N SER A 204 6.76 6.20 0.76
CA SER A 204 6.22 7.38 1.44
C SER A 204 5.96 7.13 2.93
N TYR A 205 5.48 5.95 3.31
CA TYR A 205 5.16 5.66 4.71
C TYR A 205 6.15 4.73 5.43
N THR A 206 7.07 4.08 4.74
CA THR A 206 8.08 3.23 5.37
C THR A 206 9.48 3.84 5.38
N HIS A 207 9.98 4.37 4.26
CA HIS A 207 11.35 4.86 4.13
C HIS A 207 11.50 6.34 4.48
N LEU A 208 10.72 7.20 3.85
CA LEU A 208 10.87 8.65 4.04
C LEU A 208 10.62 9.08 5.48
N ARG A 209 9.89 8.26 6.22
CA ARG A 209 9.54 8.51 7.60
C ARG A 209 10.56 7.97 8.61
N ALA A 210 11.28 6.89 8.30
CA ALA A 210 12.31 6.36 9.17
C ALA A 210 13.42 7.40 9.46
N HIS A 211 13.58 8.39 8.60
CA HIS A 211 14.54 9.50 8.77
C HIS A 211 13.99 10.70 9.57
N GLU A 212 12.70 10.74 9.91
CA GLU A 212 12.14 11.84 10.74
C GLU A 212 12.22 11.58 12.24
N THR A 213 12.66 10.41 12.67
CA THR A 213 12.76 10.00 14.08
C THR A 213 14.19 9.87 14.61
N SER A 214 15.17 10.40 13.89
CA SER A 214 16.58 10.47 14.34
C SER A 214 17.02 11.88 14.63
#